data_f77192be657119a85599208be131ceae
#
_entry.id   f77192be657119a85599208be131ceae
#
_cell.length_a   1.000
_cell.length_b   1.000
_cell.length_c   1.000
_cell.angle_alpha   90.00
_cell.angle_beta   90.00
_cell.angle_gamma   90.00
#
_symmetry.space_group_name_H-M   'P 1'
#
loop_
_entity.id
_entity.type
_entity.pdbx_description
1 polymer ?
#
loop_
_entity_poly.entity_id
_entity_poly.type
_entity_poly.pdbx_seq_one_letter_code
_entity_poly.pdbx_strand_id
1 'polypeptide(L)'
;MNDVAPAARDFLAARDLLLRYRTDYDRAYREFRWPELDTFNWALDYFDVIARGNDQPALWIVDDPRGEGLRLSYAQMSERSARVANFLRGLGIVRGDRLLLMLPNRVELWDVMLAAMKLGAVVLPATTQLSADDVL
;
A
#
# COMPACT_ATOMS: atom_id res chain seq x y z
N MET A 1 3.98 -2.83 24.69
CA MET A 1 4.93 -3.28 23.65
C MET A 1 4.08 -3.98 22.62
N ASN A 2 3.88 -3.33 21.45
CA ASN A 2 2.95 -3.83 20.43
C ASN A 2 3.42 -5.19 19.92
N ASP A 3 2.50 -6.14 19.96
CA ASP A 3 2.71 -7.50 19.43
C ASP A 3 2.73 -7.46 17.89
N VAL A 4 3.90 -7.06 17.35
CA VAL A 4 4.13 -7.02 15.91
C VAL A 4 4.40 -8.44 15.46
N ALA A 5 3.66 -8.92 14.46
CA ALA A 5 3.83 -10.26 13.89
C ALA A 5 5.32 -10.52 13.51
N PRO A 6 5.84 -11.74 13.67
CA PRO A 6 7.25 -12.06 13.36
C PRO A 6 7.68 -11.58 11.97
N ALA A 7 6.90 -11.88 10.93
CA ALA A 7 7.17 -11.47 9.56
C ALA A 7 7.27 -9.93 9.40
N ALA A 8 6.43 -9.16 10.13
CA ALA A 8 6.52 -7.71 10.11
C ALA A 8 7.79 -7.20 10.81
N ARG A 9 8.29 -7.90 11.84
CA ARG A 9 9.58 -7.56 12.48
C ARG A 9 10.75 -7.76 11.53
N ASP A 10 10.79 -8.86 10.80
CA ASP A 10 11.86 -9.17 9.85
C ASP A 10 11.84 -8.20 8.67
N PHE A 11 10.65 -7.85 8.15
CA PHE A 11 10.48 -6.79 7.17
C PHE A 11 11.02 -5.44 7.68
N LEU A 12 10.66 -5.06 8.91
CA LEU A 12 11.12 -3.80 9.52
C LEU A 12 12.64 -3.80 9.71
N ALA A 13 13.24 -4.89 10.15
CA ALA A 13 14.68 -5.01 10.33
C ALA A 13 15.43 -4.82 9.00
N ALA A 14 14.95 -5.45 7.93
CA ALA A 14 15.51 -5.31 6.58
C ALA A 14 15.39 -3.85 6.07
N ARG A 15 14.22 -3.23 6.22
CA ARG A 15 13.99 -1.82 5.89
C ARG A 15 14.93 -0.90 6.66
N ASP A 16 15.04 -1.08 7.97
CA ASP A 16 15.82 -0.20 8.85
C ASP A 16 17.32 -0.31 8.57
N LEU A 17 17.80 -1.48 8.14
CA LEU A 17 19.18 -1.65 7.66
C LEU A 17 19.42 -0.79 6.42
N LEU A 18 18.52 -0.84 5.42
CA LEU A 18 18.64 -0.03 4.21
C LEU A 18 18.57 1.47 4.52
N LEU A 19 17.69 1.89 5.43
CA LEU A 19 17.61 3.28 5.87
C LEU A 19 18.87 3.74 6.59
N ARG A 20 19.47 2.87 7.41
CA ARG A 20 20.73 3.15 8.13
C ARG A 20 21.88 3.38 7.15
N TYR A 21 21.97 2.60 6.10
CA TYR A 21 23.07 2.65 5.11
C TYR A 21 22.68 3.31 3.79
N ARG A 22 21.64 4.16 3.78
CA ARG A 22 21.12 4.81 2.56
C ARG A 22 22.17 5.63 1.78
N THR A 23 23.27 6.02 2.42
CA THR A 23 24.40 6.77 1.81
C THR A 23 25.66 5.92 1.68
N ASP A 24 25.65 4.65 2.08
CA ASP A 24 26.76 3.69 2.00
C ASP A 24 26.28 2.45 1.24
N TYR A 25 26.30 2.54 -0.08
CA TYR A 25 25.83 1.47 -0.96
C TYR A 25 26.58 0.16 -0.72
N ASP A 26 27.91 0.20 -0.64
CA ASP A 26 28.74 -0.99 -0.52
C ASP A 26 28.43 -1.75 0.78
N ARG A 27 28.20 -1.02 1.85
CA ARG A 27 27.82 -1.63 3.13
C ARG A 27 26.41 -2.17 3.11
N ALA A 28 25.45 -1.40 2.58
CA ALA A 28 24.07 -1.87 2.41
C ALA A 28 24.04 -3.15 1.60
N TYR A 29 24.76 -3.21 0.46
CA TYR A 29 24.82 -4.38 -0.41
C TYR A 29 25.44 -5.60 0.27
N ARG A 30 26.50 -5.44 1.05
CA ARG A 30 27.15 -6.55 1.77
C ARG A 30 26.30 -7.08 2.91
N GLU A 31 25.63 -6.23 3.67
CA GLU A 31 24.91 -6.59 4.89
C GLU A 31 23.44 -6.94 4.66
N PHE A 32 22.81 -6.42 3.60
CA PHE A 32 21.40 -6.67 3.34
C PHE A 32 21.15 -8.13 2.96
N ARG A 33 20.10 -8.69 3.55
CA ARG A 33 19.50 -9.97 3.16
C ARG A 33 18.00 -9.81 3.06
N TRP A 34 17.42 -10.42 2.02
CA TRP A 34 15.98 -10.46 1.89
C TRP A 34 15.39 -11.24 3.07
N PRO A 35 14.37 -10.70 3.77
CA PRO A 35 13.70 -11.45 4.82
C PRO A 35 12.93 -12.61 4.20
N GLU A 36 12.98 -13.77 4.85
CA GLU A 36 12.14 -14.93 4.50
C GLU A 36 10.83 -14.80 5.25
N LEU A 37 9.74 -14.54 4.50
CA LEU A 37 8.42 -14.25 5.06
C LEU A 37 7.42 -15.32 4.59
N ASP A 38 7.02 -16.23 5.49
CA ASP A 38 6.03 -17.27 5.19
C ASP A 38 4.64 -16.67 4.92
N THR A 39 4.25 -15.71 5.75
CA THR A 39 2.97 -15.01 5.61
C THR A 39 3.18 -13.54 5.93
N PHE A 40 2.97 -12.69 4.94
CA PHE A 40 3.09 -11.24 5.12
C PHE A 40 2.13 -10.50 4.19
N ASN A 41 1.34 -9.61 4.76
CA ASN A 41 0.51 -8.69 4.00
C ASN A 41 0.94 -7.25 4.33
N TRP A 42 1.62 -6.60 3.39
CA TRP A 42 2.17 -5.27 3.61
C TRP A 42 1.12 -4.26 4.11
N ALA A 43 -0.12 -4.34 3.59
CA ALA A 43 -1.17 -3.40 3.99
C ALA A 43 -1.68 -3.66 5.42
N LEU A 44 -1.79 -4.93 5.83
CA LEU A 44 -2.30 -5.29 7.17
C LEU A 44 -1.20 -5.29 8.23
N ASP A 45 -0.04 -5.91 7.89
CA ASP A 45 1.02 -6.18 8.87
C ASP A 45 1.97 -4.99 9.07
N TYR A 46 2.00 -4.06 8.09
CA TYR A 46 2.85 -2.88 8.18
C TYR A 46 2.06 -1.57 8.09
N PHE A 47 1.34 -1.33 6.97
CA PHE A 47 0.68 -0.04 6.75
C PHE A 47 -0.37 0.27 7.82
N ASP A 48 -1.28 -0.64 8.10
CA ASP A 48 -2.32 -0.45 9.12
C ASP A 48 -1.74 -0.32 10.53
N VAL A 49 -0.59 -0.95 10.80
CA VAL A 49 0.09 -0.84 12.09
C VAL A 49 0.64 0.56 12.30
N ILE A 50 1.33 1.14 11.31
CA ILE A 50 1.88 2.51 11.40
C ILE A 50 0.80 3.59 11.28
N ALA A 51 -0.37 3.24 10.75
CA ALA A 51 -1.49 4.15 10.56
C ALA A 51 -2.32 4.38 11.83
N ARG A 52 -2.19 3.53 12.85
CA ARG A 52 -2.98 3.63 14.09
C ARG A 52 -2.70 4.95 14.82
N GLY A 53 -3.72 5.83 14.85
CA GLY A 53 -3.62 7.15 15.49
C GLY A 53 -2.56 8.07 14.86
N ASN A 54 -2.18 7.81 13.61
CA ASN A 54 -1.16 8.57 12.91
C ASN A 54 -1.80 9.60 11.98
N ASP A 55 -1.81 10.86 12.42
CA ASP A 55 -2.38 12.00 11.69
C ASP A 55 -1.38 12.66 10.72
N GLN A 56 -0.17 12.11 10.58
CA GLN A 56 0.78 12.59 9.58
C GLN A 56 0.24 12.35 8.17
N PRO A 57 0.55 13.23 7.19
CA PRO A 57 0.08 13.07 5.82
C PRO A 57 0.67 11.80 5.19
N ALA A 58 -0.22 10.94 4.67
CA ALA A 58 0.14 9.74 3.90
C ALA A 58 -0.04 9.96 2.40
N LEU A 59 -1.03 10.76 2.01
CA LEU A 59 -1.34 11.07 0.62
C LEU A 59 -1.64 12.57 0.48
N TRP A 60 -1.04 13.18 -0.52
CA TRP A 60 -1.34 14.56 -0.90
C TRP A 60 -1.52 14.64 -2.41
N ILE A 61 -2.77 14.87 -2.85
CA ILE A 61 -3.11 15.12 -4.25
C ILE A 61 -3.17 16.62 -4.46
N VAL A 62 -2.32 17.14 -5.32
CA VAL A 62 -2.22 18.57 -5.65
C VAL A 62 -2.82 18.77 -7.04
N ASP A 63 -4.06 19.24 -7.10
CA ASP A 63 -4.77 19.50 -8.35
C ASP A 63 -4.71 20.99 -8.77
N ASP A 64 -4.28 21.87 -7.85
CA ASP A 64 -4.22 23.31 -8.06
C ASP A 64 -2.76 23.80 -8.06
N PRO A 65 -2.35 24.63 -9.05
CA PRO A 65 -1.03 25.30 -9.06
C PRO A 65 -0.72 26.12 -7.80
N ARG A 66 -1.76 26.52 -7.03
CA ARG A 66 -1.61 27.20 -5.75
C ARG A 66 -1.21 26.30 -4.58
N GLY A 67 -1.14 24.98 -4.80
CA GLY A 67 -0.66 24.01 -3.82
C GLY A 67 -1.67 23.63 -2.75
N GLU A 68 -2.91 24.10 -2.84
CA GLU A 68 -4.01 23.65 -2.01
C GLU A 68 -4.54 22.34 -2.61
N GLY A 69 -4.09 21.21 -2.11
CA GLY A 69 -4.55 19.90 -2.52
C GLY A 69 -5.26 19.16 -1.40
N LEU A 70 -5.83 18.03 -1.74
CA LEU A 70 -6.42 17.12 -0.76
C LEU A 70 -5.30 16.37 -0.03
N ARG A 71 -5.28 16.46 1.30
CA ARG A 71 -4.36 15.70 2.16
C ARG A 71 -5.15 14.69 2.98
N LEU A 72 -4.64 13.47 3.02
CA LEU A 72 -5.16 12.40 3.86
C LEU A 72 -4.05 11.86 4.75
N SER A 73 -4.37 11.67 6.03
CA SER A 73 -3.45 11.08 7.00
C SER A 73 -3.33 9.56 6.81
N TYR A 74 -2.31 8.96 7.44
CA TYR A 74 -2.18 7.50 7.51
C TYR A 74 -3.44 6.85 8.12
N ALA A 75 -3.96 7.40 9.21
CA ALA A 75 -5.18 6.89 9.85
C ALA A 75 -6.38 6.93 8.90
N GLN A 76 -6.58 8.06 8.20
CA GLN A 76 -7.65 8.19 7.22
C GLN A 76 -7.50 7.21 6.05
N MET A 77 -6.30 7.05 5.51
CA MET A 77 -6.05 6.10 4.40
C MET A 77 -6.32 4.66 4.82
N SER A 78 -5.92 4.28 6.04
CA SER A 78 -6.20 2.95 6.59
C SER A 78 -7.71 2.70 6.71
N GLU A 79 -8.46 3.65 7.27
CA GLU A 79 -9.91 3.54 7.42
C GLU A 79 -10.63 3.48 6.08
N ARG A 80 -10.30 4.37 5.14
CA ARG A 80 -10.89 4.43 3.80
C ARG A 80 -10.65 3.12 3.05
N SER A 81 -9.42 2.66 3.00
CA SER A 81 -9.07 1.40 2.31
C SER A 81 -9.72 0.18 2.97
N ALA A 82 -9.96 0.17 4.29
CA ALA A 82 -10.69 -0.89 4.96
C ALA A 82 -12.18 -0.91 4.55
N ARG A 83 -12.81 0.26 4.40
CA ARG A 83 -14.19 0.37 3.89
C ARG A 83 -14.30 -0.17 2.47
N VAL A 84 -13.35 0.21 1.58
CA VAL A 84 -13.30 -0.30 0.20
C VAL A 84 -13.03 -1.81 0.17
N ALA A 85 -12.15 -2.33 1.01
CA ALA A 85 -11.90 -3.77 1.12
C ALA A 85 -13.18 -4.53 1.54
N ASN A 86 -13.94 -4.00 2.51
CA ASN A 86 -15.20 -4.59 2.91
C ASN A 86 -16.26 -4.57 1.79
N PHE A 87 -16.33 -3.49 1.03
CA PHE A 87 -17.19 -3.38 -0.14
C PHE A 87 -16.83 -4.43 -1.20
N LEU A 88 -15.56 -4.50 -1.60
CA LEU A 88 -15.08 -5.48 -2.60
C LEU A 88 -15.31 -6.92 -2.15
N ARG A 89 -15.07 -7.22 -0.86
CA ARG A 89 -15.39 -8.53 -0.29
C ARG A 89 -16.89 -8.85 -0.35
N GLY A 90 -17.75 -7.84 -0.13
CA GLY A 90 -19.19 -7.97 -0.29
C GLY A 90 -19.62 -8.27 -1.74
N LEU A 91 -18.83 -7.90 -2.73
CA LEU A 91 -19.01 -8.25 -4.14
C LEU A 91 -18.44 -9.65 -4.49
N GLY A 92 -17.86 -10.36 -3.53
CA GLY A 92 -17.30 -11.70 -3.72
C GLY A 92 -15.82 -11.73 -4.08
N ILE A 93 -15.10 -10.61 -4.05
CA ILE A 93 -13.65 -10.57 -4.30
C ILE A 93 -12.92 -11.29 -3.17
N VAL A 94 -12.07 -12.26 -3.55
CA VAL A 94 -11.26 -13.07 -2.64
C VAL A 94 -9.79 -13.02 -3.01
N ARG A 95 -8.95 -13.62 -2.18
CA ARG A 95 -7.50 -13.71 -2.42
C ARG A 95 -7.21 -14.38 -3.76
N GLY A 96 -6.36 -13.73 -4.56
CA GLY A 96 -5.94 -14.20 -5.88
C GLY A 96 -6.82 -13.72 -7.04
N ASP A 97 -7.97 -13.12 -6.77
CA ASP A 97 -8.77 -12.47 -7.81
C ASP A 97 -8.04 -11.30 -8.43
N ARG A 98 -8.35 -11.02 -9.68
CA ARG A 98 -7.73 -9.96 -10.47
C ARG A 98 -8.67 -8.75 -10.55
N LEU A 99 -8.14 -7.57 -10.21
CA LEU A 99 -8.84 -6.29 -10.29
C LEU A 99 -8.17 -5.42 -11.35
N LEU A 100 -8.85 -5.19 -12.48
CA LEU A 100 -8.42 -4.20 -13.45
C LEU A 100 -8.72 -2.80 -12.89
N LEU A 101 -7.67 -2.02 -12.66
CA LEU A 101 -7.75 -0.70 -12.05
C LEU A 101 -7.40 0.39 -13.06
N MET A 102 -8.42 1.02 -13.63
CA MET A 102 -8.31 2.08 -14.63
C MET A 102 -8.78 3.41 -14.03
N LEU A 103 -7.99 3.99 -13.15
CA LEU A 103 -8.28 5.29 -12.52
C LEU A 103 -7.11 6.27 -12.74
N PRO A 104 -7.40 7.55 -12.97
CA PRO A 104 -6.38 8.59 -12.96
C PRO A 104 -5.84 8.78 -11.54
N ASN A 105 -4.85 9.69 -11.37
CA ASN A 105 -4.26 9.98 -10.06
C ASN A 105 -5.27 10.70 -9.14
N ARG A 106 -6.13 9.92 -8.51
CA ARG A 106 -7.17 10.35 -7.57
C ARG A 106 -7.05 9.52 -6.29
N VAL A 107 -7.72 9.98 -5.23
CA VAL A 107 -7.71 9.29 -3.93
C VAL A 107 -8.22 7.86 -4.05
N GLU A 108 -9.24 7.64 -4.85
CA GLU A 108 -9.86 6.32 -5.07
C GLU A 108 -8.88 5.29 -5.64
N LEU A 109 -7.90 5.72 -6.44
CA LEU A 109 -6.83 4.86 -6.92
C LEU A 109 -6.06 4.21 -5.74
N TRP A 110 -5.68 5.04 -4.79
CA TRP A 110 -4.92 4.61 -3.61
C TRP A 110 -5.77 3.82 -2.63
N ASP A 111 -7.04 4.20 -2.45
CA ASP A 111 -8.00 3.46 -1.64
C ASP A 111 -8.16 2.02 -2.14
N VAL A 112 -8.37 1.85 -3.47
CA VAL A 112 -8.56 0.52 -4.10
C VAL A 112 -7.27 -0.29 -4.07
N MET A 113 -6.10 0.33 -4.33
CA MET A 113 -4.82 -0.37 -4.26
C MET A 113 -4.57 -0.95 -2.86
N LEU A 114 -4.74 -0.15 -1.82
CA LEU A 114 -4.59 -0.62 -0.43
C LEU A 114 -5.64 -1.67 -0.08
N ALA A 115 -6.88 -1.49 -0.51
CA ALA A 115 -7.97 -2.45 -0.28
C ALA A 115 -7.68 -3.80 -0.93
N ALA A 116 -7.22 -3.81 -2.18
CA ALA A 116 -6.84 -5.03 -2.89
C ALA A 116 -5.68 -5.75 -2.18
N MET A 117 -4.65 -5.01 -1.73
CA MET A 117 -3.56 -5.58 -0.93
C MET A 117 -4.10 -6.24 0.36
N LYS A 118 -5.03 -5.59 1.09
CA LYS A 118 -5.64 -6.15 2.30
C LYS A 118 -6.37 -7.47 2.03
N LEU A 119 -7.03 -7.57 0.88
CA LEU A 119 -7.75 -8.79 0.46
C LEU A 119 -6.81 -9.87 -0.12
N GLY A 120 -5.57 -9.50 -0.47
CA GLY A 120 -4.67 -10.37 -1.22
C GLY A 120 -5.11 -10.56 -2.68
N ALA A 121 -5.88 -9.61 -3.22
CA ALA A 121 -6.23 -9.57 -4.63
C ALA A 121 -5.09 -9.01 -5.47
N VAL A 122 -5.04 -9.40 -6.76
CA VAL A 122 -4.03 -8.96 -7.72
C VAL A 122 -4.52 -7.71 -8.44
N VAL A 123 -3.81 -6.60 -8.30
CA VAL A 123 -4.13 -5.36 -9.02
C VAL A 123 -3.46 -5.36 -10.38
N LEU A 124 -4.24 -5.12 -11.42
CA LEU A 124 -3.80 -4.89 -12.80
C LEU A 124 -3.99 -3.40 -13.11
N PRO A 125 -3.00 -2.55 -12.80
CA PRO A 125 -3.13 -1.13 -13.07
C PRO A 125 -3.02 -0.90 -14.58
N ALA A 126 -3.96 -0.12 -15.12
CA ALA A 126 -4.02 0.20 -16.53
C ALA A 126 -4.28 1.70 -16.74
N THR A 127 -3.83 2.20 -17.89
CA THR A 127 -4.11 3.58 -18.30
C THR A 127 -5.59 3.76 -18.58
N THR A 128 -6.11 4.96 -18.30
CA THR A 128 -7.49 5.34 -18.66
C THR A 128 -7.67 5.56 -20.17
N GLN A 129 -6.61 5.38 -20.97
CA GLN A 129 -6.64 5.51 -22.42
C GLN A 129 -6.99 4.20 -23.13
N LEU A 130 -7.06 3.07 -22.41
CA LEU A 130 -7.48 1.80 -23.00
C LEU A 130 -8.92 1.88 -23.47
N SER A 131 -9.17 1.37 -24.68
CA SER A 131 -10.50 1.14 -25.25
C SER A 131 -11.06 -0.22 -24.78
N ALA A 132 -12.33 -0.48 -25.08
CA ALA A 132 -12.95 -1.78 -24.81
C ALA A 132 -12.21 -2.91 -25.55
N ASP A 133 -11.73 -2.66 -26.79
CA ASP A 133 -11.02 -3.64 -27.60
C ASP A 133 -9.62 -3.98 -27.05
N ASP A 134 -9.02 -3.10 -26.25
CA ASP A 134 -7.73 -3.35 -25.61
C ASP A 134 -7.86 -4.22 -24.35
N VAL A 135 -9.07 -4.41 -23.83
CA VAL A 135 -9.35 -5.14 -22.59
C VAL A 135 -9.91 -6.55 -22.88
N LEU A 136 -10.40 -6.82 -24.09
CA LEU A 136 -10.94 -8.10 -24.52
C LEU A 136 -9.84 -9.04 -25.00
#